data_1fb896fbf1a85736c3a273a8c4922cda
#
_entry.id   1fb896fbf1a85736c3a273a8c4922cda
#
_cell.length_a   1.000
_cell.length_b   1.000
_cell.length_c   1.000
_cell.angle_alpha   90.00
_cell.angle_beta   90.00
_cell.angle_gamma   90.00
#
_symmetry.space_group_name_H-M   'P 1'
#
loop_
_entity.id
_entity.type
_entity.pdbx_description
1 polymer ?
#
loop_
_entity_poly.entity_id
_entity_poly.type
_entity_poly.pdbx_seq_one_letter_code
_entity_poly.pdbx_strand_id
1 'polypeptide(L)'
;MTPEEIGSVLAASFDSATIQMLAPGSWQVETQDFRLLVLLSEDQSWLRVLLPMISAEAVQPIFGQLLEANFDDTQEVRYALHQGVVWGVFQHSREGLGQSDFSAAIARLIFLHHQGLSGLFNQLIESRIRQVIYAAKQQGQSLEATLQNLDRLYEEGVMGEMESGAESREQVLAAWRYQLERLWSE
;
A
#
# COMPACT_ATOMS: atom_id res chain seq x y z
N MET A 1 -10.42 13.34 -22.87
CA MET A 1 -9.36 14.38 -22.78
C MET A 1 -8.41 14.30 -23.97
N THR A 2 -7.93 15.43 -24.48
CA THR A 2 -6.83 15.46 -25.47
C THR A 2 -5.45 15.44 -24.78
N PRO A 3 -4.36 15.14 -25.50
CA PRO A 3 -3.00 15.24 -24.93
C PRO A 3 -2.66 16.63 -24.39
N GLU A 4 -3.15 17.68 -25.04
CA GLU A 4 -2.96 19.08 -24.62
C GLU A 4 -3.71 19.37 -23.31
N GLU A 5 -4.94 18.86 -23.16
CA GLU A 5 -5.71 18.98 -21.91
C GLU A 5 -5.04 18.23 -20.76
N ILE A 6 -4.46 17.04 -21.02
CA ILE A 6 -3.69 16.30 -20.02
C ILE A 6 -2.49 17.15 -19.55
N GLY A 7 -1.70 17.68 -20.50
CA GLY A 7 -0.58 18.57 -20.19
C GLY A 7 -1.00 19.79 -19.39
N SER A 8 -2.15 20.39 -19.72
CA SER A 8 -2.68 21.56 -19.03
C SER A 8 -3.11 21.25 -17.60
N VAL A 9 -3.73 20.08 -17.35
CA VAL A 9 -4.10 19.66 -16.00
C VAL A 9 -2.85 19.39 -15.16
N LEU A 10 -1.83 18.75 -15.73
CA LEU A 10 -0.56 18.54 -15.03
C LEU A 10 0.10 19.88 -14.66
N ALA A 11 0.16 20.83 -15.60
CA ALA A 11 0.73 22.17 -15.37
C ALA A 11 -0.07 22.99 -14.34
N ALA A 12 -1.36 22.74 -14.19
CA ALA A 12 -2.19 23.37 -13.15
C ALA A 12 -2.02 22.71 -11.77
N SER A 13 -1.63 21.43 -11.74
CA SER A 13 -1.52 20.63 -10.50
C SER A 13 -0.13 20.64 -9.89
N PHE A 14 0.92 20.87 -10.70
CA PHE A 14 2.32 20.79 -10.28
C PHE A 14 3.13 22.00 -10.77
N ASP A 15 4.23 22.28 -10.09
CA ASP A 15 5.19 23.27 -10.59
C ASP A 15 5.72 22.81 -11.96
N SER A 16 5.74 23.73 -12.91
CA SER A 16 6.21 23.46 -14.28
C SER A 16 7.64 22.93 -14.35
N ALA A 17 8.49 23.27 -13.38
CA ALA A 17 9.86 22.78 -13.28
C ALA A 17 9.94 21.27 -12.97
N THR A 18 8.86 20.67 -12.43
CA THR A 18 8.79 19.24 -12.09
C THR A 18 8.23 18.39 -13.21
N ILE A 19 7.69 18.98 -14.29
CA ILE A 19 7.02 18.27 -15.37
C ILE A 19 7.97 18.14 -16.56
N GLN A 20 8.15 16.92 -17.05
CA GLN A 20 8.91 16.61 -18.27
C GLN A 20 8.06 15.83 -19.23
N MET A 21 8.02 16.23 -20.49
CA MET A 21 7.49 15.40 -21.57
C MET A 21 8.61 14.52 -22.09
N LEU A 22 8.52 13.21 -21.83
CA LEU A 22 9.54 12.23 -22.24
C LEU A 22 9.42 11.86 -23.71
N ALA A 23 8.17 11.80 -24.21
CA ALA A 23 7.81 11.53 -25.60
C ALA A 23 6.38 12.04 -25.85
N PRO A 24 5.92 12.13 -27.10
CA PRO A 24 4.52 12.42 -27.39
C PRO A 24 3.60 11.43 -26.67
N GLY A 25 2.70 11.95 -25.81
CA GLY A 25 1.80 11.12 -24.98
C GLY A 25 2.44 10.51 -23.72
N SER A 26 3.61 10.96 -23.32
CA SER A 26 4.31 10.48 -22.14
C SER A 26 4.84 11.66 -21.31
N TRP A 27 4.34 11.79 -20.08
CA TRP A 27 4.75 12.82 -19.13
C TRP A 27 5.29 12.19 -17.85
N GLN A 28 6.29 12.82 -17.29
CA GLN A 28 6.82 12.52 -15.97
C GLN A 28 6.69 13.75 -15.09
N VAL A 29 6.17 13.56 -13.89
CA VAL A 29 6.21 14.56 -12.81
C VAL A 29 7.18 14.04 -11.77
N GLU A 30 8.26 14.78 -11.48
CA GLU A 30 9.25 14.40 -10.50
C GLU A 30 9.34 15.46 -9.41
N THR A 31 9.05 15.05 -8.19
CA THR A 31 9.15 15.87 -6.98
C THR A 31 10.22 15.32 -6.05
N GLN A 32 10.43 15.92 -4.89
CA GLN A 32 11.31 15.36 -3.87
C GLN A 32 10.74 14.06 -3.26
N ASP A 33 9.41 13.91 -3.25
CA ASP A 33 8.73 12.83 -2.53
C ASP A 33 8.32 11.66 -3.45
N PHE A 34 8.03 11.93 -4.73
CA PHE A 34 7.54 10.91 -5.66
C PHE A 34 7.88 11.20 -7.12
N ARG A 35 7.78 10.15 -7.92
CA ARG A 35 7.82 10.21 -9.39
C ARG A 35 6.53 9.63 -9.95
N LEU A 36 5.76 10.43 -10.67
CA LEU A 36 4.51 10.03 -11.30
C LEU A 36 4.67 10.01 -12.82
N LEU A 37 4.17 8.95 -13.46
CA LEU A 37 4.19 8.80 -14.91
C LEU A 37 2.77 8.85 -15.45
N VAL A 38 2.55 9.61 -16.52
CA VAL A 38 1.30 9.65 -17.28
C VAL A 38 1.60 9.21 -18.70
N LEU A 39 0.97 8.11 -19.12
CA LEU A 39 1.27 7.46 -20.39
C LEU A 39 0.00 7.24 -21.20
N LEU A 40 0.03 7.60 -22.47
CA LEU A 40 -0.96 7.16 -23.44
C LEU A 40 -0.53 5.85 -24.08
N SER A 41 -1.49 5.00 -24.47
CA SER A 41 -1.25 3.86 -25.34
C SER A 41 -0.76 4.33 -26.74
N GLU A 42 -0.16 3.42 -27.51
CA GLU A 42 0.37 3.72 -28.84
C GLU A 42 -0.70 4.33 -29.77
N ASP A 43 -1.92 3.81 -29.71
CA ASP A 43 -3.08 4.32 -30.44
C ASP A 43 -3.78 5.52 -29.77
N GLN A 44 -3.24 5.97 -28.64
CA GLN A 44 -3.77 7.04 -27.78
C GLN A 44 -5.22 6.87 -27.32
N SER A 45 -5.75 5.65 -27.33
CA SER A 45 -7.12 5.35 -26.89
C SER A 45 -7.24 5.24 -25.36
N TRP A 46 -6.14 4.87 -24.67
CA TRP A 46 -6.05 4.66 -23.22
C TRP A 46 -5.02 5.57 -22.58
N LEU A 47 -5.36 5.98 -21.37
CA LEU A 47 -4.44 6.69 -20.46
C LEU A 47 -4.12 5.78 -19.26
N ARG A 48 -2.87 5.83 -18.84
CA ARG A 48 -2.39 5.21 -17.61
C ARG A 48 -1.61 6.21 -16.77
N VAL A 49 -1.95 6.33 -15.49
CA VAL A 49 -1.17 7.06 -14.50
C VAL A 49 -0.55 6.05 -13.56
N LEU A 50 0.75 6.15 -13.34
CA LEU A 50 1.56 5.21 -12.58
C LEU A 50 2.36 5.96 -11.51
N LEU A 51 2.32 5.45 -10.28
CA LEU A 51 3.12 5.94 -9.17
C LEU A 51 3.78 4.74 -8.49
N PRO A 52 5.13 4.60 -8.53
CA PRO A 52 5.80 3.51 -7.82
C PRO A 52 5.64 3.72 -6.32
N MET A 53 5.21 2.67 -5.61
CA MET A 53 4.98 2.71 -4.17
C MET A 53 6.16 2.11 -3.40
N ILE A 54 6.47 0.83 -3.67
CA ILE A 54 7.47 0.08 -2.91
C ILE A 54 7.90 -1.18 -3.68
N SER A 55 9.03 -1.79 -3.31
CA SER A 55 9.42 -3.09 -3.84
C SER A 55 8.42 -4.19 -3.42
N ALA A 56 8.13 -5.12 -4.32
CA ALA A 56 7.23 -6.24 -4.05
C ALA A 56 7.72 -7.13 -2.90
N GLU A 57 9.04 -7.31 -2.80
CA GLU A 57 9.67 -8.10 -1.75
C GLU A 57 9.33 -7.58 -0.36
N ALA A 58 9.40 -6.26 -0.16
CA ALA A 58 9.12 -5.62 1.13
C ALA A 58 7.66 -5.78 1.60
N VAL A 59 6.71 -6.02 0.67
CA VAL A 59 5.28 -6.08 0.98
C VAL A 59 4.64 -7.43 0.64
N GLN A 60 5.42 -8.45 0.33
CA GLN A 60 4.92 -9.79 0.05
C GLN A 60 3.93 -10.31 1.12
N PRO A 61 4.17 -10.09 2.43
CA PRO A 61 3.25 -10.56 3.47
C PRO A 61 1.86 -9.91 3.43
N ILE A 62 1.71 -8.74 2.81
CA ILE A 62 0.44 -7.97 2.76
C ILE A 62 -0.20 -7.93 1.37
N PHE A 63 0.19 -8.80 0.44
CA PHE A 63 -0.44 -8.82 -0.89
C PHE A 63 -1.95 -9.06 -0.84
N GLY A 64 -2.43 -9.89 0.10
CA GLY A 64 -3.86 -10.08 0.34
C GLY A 64 -4.55 -8.77 0.70
N GLN A 65 -4.01 -8.04 1.66
CA GLN A 65 -4.53 -6.74 2.12
C GLN A 65 -4.50 -5.68 1.02
N LEU A 66 -3.46 -5.67 0.16
CA LEU A 66 -3.42 -4.78 -1.01
C LEU A 66 -4.56 -5.06 -2.00
N LEU A 67 -4.90 -6.34 -2.21
CA LEU A 67 -6.02 -6.73 -3.07
C LEU A 67 -7.37 -6.40 -2.43
N GLU A 68 -7.53 -6.61 -1.13
CA GLU A 68 -8.73 -6.22 -0.37
C GLU A 68 -8.93 -4.71 -0.40
N ALA A 69 -7.87 -3.92 -0.18
CA ALA A 69 -7.92 -2.46 -0.27
C ALA A 69 -8.38 -1.95 -1.66
N ASN A 70 -8.10 -2.70 -2.73
CA ASN A 70 -8.57 -2.36 -4.07
C ASN A 70 -10.09 -2.49 -4.24
N PHE A 71 -10.80 -3.09 -3.29
CA PHE A 71 -12.24 -3.24 -3.38
C PHE A 71 -12.96 -1.92 -3.05
N ASP A 72 -12.55 -1.26 -1.97
CA ASP A 72 -13.20 -0.02 -1.49
C ASP A 72 -12.20 1.12 -1.22
N ASP A 73 -11.05 0.84 -0.57
CA ASP A 73 -10.19 1.87 -0.01
C ASP A 73 -9.46 2.69 -1.08
N THR A 74 -9.17 2.11 -2.23
CA THR A 74 -8.41 2.79 -3.28
C THR A 74 -9.28 3.62 -4.23
N GLN A 75 -10.61 3.41 -4.22
CA GLN A 75 -11.58 4.07 -5.09
C GLN A 75 -11.28 3.79 -6.59
N GLU A 76 -11.11 4.84 -7.42
CA GLU A 76 -10.85 4.72 -8.86
C GLU A 76 -9.42 4.29 -9.21
N VAL A 77 -8.49 4.32 -8.26
CA VAL A 77 -7.12 3.85 -8.44
C VAL A 77 -6.96 2.45 -7.82
N ARG A 78 -5.81 1.81 -8.04
CA ARG A 78 -5.57 0.48 -7.51
C ARG A 78 -4.09 0.23 -7.27
N TYR A 79 -3.78 -0.69 -6.37
CA TYR A 79 -2.46 -1.29 -6.28
C TYR A 79 -2.30 -2.36 -7.35
N ALA A 80 -1.16 -2.37 -8.03
CA ALA A 80 -0.81 -3.38 -9.03
C ALA A 80 0.65 -3.79 -8.91
N LEU A 81 0.90 -5.07 -9.14
CA LEU A 81 2.26 -5.61 -9.15
C LEU A 81 2.77 -5.67 -10.59
N HIS A 82 3.93 -5.07 -10.84
CA HIS A 82 4.61 -5.17 -12.12
C HIS A 82 6.13 -5.08 -11.95
N GLN A 83 6.85 -6.04 -12.51
CA GLN A 83 8.33 -6.11 -12.52
C GLN A 83 8.96 -5.92 -11.13
N GLY A 84 8.43 -6.60 -10.11
CA GLY A 84 8.96 -6.56 -8.76
C GLY A 84 8.66 -5.26 -7.99
N VAL A 85 7.79 -4.39 -8.51
CA VAL A 85 7.36 -3.15 -7.87
C VAL A 85 5.84 -3.15 -7.69
N VAL A 86 5.37 -2.72 -6.53
CA VAL A 86 3.98 -2.37 -6.30
C VAL A 86 3.78 -0.92 -6.74
N TRP A 87 2.82 -0.75 -7.63
CA TRP A 87 2.45 0.53 -8.23
C TRP A 87 1.07 0.96 -7.75
N GLY A 88 0.87 2.25 -7.53
CA GLY A 88 -0.44 2.87 -7.62
C GLY A 88 -0.75 3.13 -9.09
N VAL A 89 -1.93 2.68 -9.54
CA VAL A 89 -2.31 2.70 -10.96
C VAL A 89 -3.70 3.26 -11.14
N PHE A 90 -3.84 4.19 -12.06
CA PHE A 90 -5.10 4.58 -12.67
C PHE A 90 -5.07 4.26 -14.16
N GLN A 91 -6.14 3.67 -14.69
CA GLN A 91 -6.29 3.39 -16.12
C GLN A 91 -7.68 3.74 -16.59
N HIS A 92 -7.78 4.46 -17.69
CA HIS A 92 -9.07 4.88 -18.22
C HIS A 92 -9.03 5.03 -19.74
N SER A 93 -10.18 4.82 -20.41
CA SER A 93 -10.34 5.24 -21.81
C SER A 93 -10.22 6.75 -21.90
N ARG A 94 -9.34 7.24 -22.78
CA ARG A 94 -9.09 8.67 -22.92
C ARG A 94 -10.35 9.46 -23.36
N GLU A 95 -11.16 8.88 -24.23
CA GLU A 95 -12.35 9.53 -24.77
C GLU A 95 -13.39 9.83 -23.67
N GLY A 96 -13.60 8.90 -22.74
CA GLY A 96 -14.56 9.05 -21.64
C GLY A 96 -14.00 9.78 -20.41
N LEU A 97 -12.73 10.16 -20.39
CA LEU A 97 -12.09 10.77 -19.22
C LEU A 97 -12.37 12.27 -19.13
N GLY A 98 -12.93 12.70 -17.98
CA GLY A 98 -13.09 14.11 -17.62
C GLY A 98 -11.85 14.67 -16.95
N GLN A 99 -11.68 16.00 -17.01
CA GLN A 99 -10.56 16.66 -16.31
C GLN A 99 -10.65 16.52 -14.79
N SER A 100 -11.88 16.59 -14.24
CA SER A 100 -12.13 16.37 -12.81
C SER A 100 -11.71 14.98 -12.36
N ASP A 101 -12.06 13.96 -13.13
CA ASP A 101 -11.77 12.56 -12.80
C ASP A 101 -10.26 12.28 -12.88
N PHE A 102 -9.60 12.85 -13.89
CA PHE A 102 -8.15 12.76 -14.02
C PHE A 102 -7.43 13.44 -12.85
N SER A 103 -7.86 14.64 -12.45
CA SER A 103 -7.30 15.35 -11.30
C SER A 103 -7.55 14.61 -9.99
N ALA A 104 -8.75 14.04 -9.80
CA ALA A 104 -9.11 13.24 -8.63
C ALA A 104 -8.24 11.98 -8.54
N ALA A 105 -8.05 11.27 -9.64
CA ALA A 105 -7.21 10.07 -9.69
C ALA A 105 -5.74 10.38 -9.35
N ILE A 106 -5.18 11.49 -9.84
CA ILE A 106 -3.83 11.93 -9.47
C ILE A 106 -3.75 12.24 -7.98
N ALA A 107 -4.69 13.02 -7.45
CA ALA A 107 -4.74 13.36 -6.03
C ALA A 107 -4.86 12.09 -5.16
N ARG A 108 -5.67 11.12 -5.58
CA ARG A 108 -5.82 9.85 -4.88
C ARG A 108 -4.56 9.01 -4.89
N LEU A 109 -3.85 8.92 -6.01
CA LEU A 109 -2.55 8.23 -6.09
C LEU A 109 -1.53 8.83 -5.13
N ILE A 110 -1.42 10.16 -5.11
CA ILE A 110 -0.51 10.89 -4.22
C ILE A 110 -0.90 10.69 -2.76
N PHE A 111 -2.19 10.74 -2.44
CA PHE A 111 -2.70 10.46 -1.10
C PHE A 111 -2.31 9.06 -0.62
N LEU A 112 -2.51 8.02 -1.44
CA LEU A 112 -2.13 6.64 -1.10
C LEU A 112 -0.61 6.51 -0.91
N HIS A 113 0.18 7.21 -1.71
CA HIS A 113 1.63 7.23 -1.57
C HIS A 113 2.06 7.84 -0.23
N HIS A 114 1.52 9.00 0.15
CA HIS A 114 1.82 9.65 1.44
C HIS A 114 1.29 8.89 2.65
N GLN A 115 0.11 8.28 2.53
CA GLN A 115 -0.44 7.42 3.58
C GLN A 115 0.46 6.22 3.86
N GLY A 116 1.14 5.72 2.84
CA GLY A 116 1.97 4.52 2.91
C GLY A 116 1.14 3.25 3.17
N LEU A 117 1.82 2.17 3.50
CA LEU A 117 1.22 0.84 3.66
C LEU A 117 1.18 0.37 5.13
N SER A 118 1.55 1.20 6.08
CA SER A 118 1.59 0.84 7.51
C SER A 118 0.23 0.37 8.05
N GLY A 119 -0.87 0.97 7.58
CA GLY A 119 -2.22 0.54 7.92
C GLY A 119 -2.52 -0.90 7.52
N LEU A 120 -2.09 -1.30 6.32
CA LEU A 120 -2.27 -2.67 5.80
C LEU A 120 -1.41 -3.69 6.57
N PHE A 121 -0.20 -3.32 6.96
CA PHE A 121 0.63 -4.15 7.84
C PHE A 121 -0.03 -4.34 9.22
N ASN A 122 -0.60 -3.28 9.79
CA ASN A 122 -1.31 -3.37 11.07
C ASN A 122 -2.55 -4.27 10.96
N GLN A 123 -3.32 -4.19 9.88
CA GLN A 123 -4.44 -5.09 9.62
C GLN A 123 -4.01 -6.57 9.54
N LEU A 124 -2.90 -6.86 8.86
CA LEU A 124 -2.35 -8.22 8.82
C LEU A 124 -1.98 -8.72 10.22
N ILE A 125 -1.29 -7.90 11.03
CA ILE A 125 -0.90 -8.25 12.39
C ILE A 125 -2.16 -8.52 13.23
N GLU A 126 -3.14 -7.62 13.19
CA GLU A 126 -4.39 -7.78 13.93
C GLU A 126 -5.14 -9.06 13.52
N SER A 127 -5.24 -9.35 12.23
CA SER A 127 -5.86 -10.58 11.73
C SER A 127 -5.16 -11.84 12.27
N ARG A 128 -3.82 -11.86 12.28
CA ARG A 128 -3.04 -12.98 12.84
C ARG A 128 -3.27 -13.13 14.33
N ILE A 129 -3.30 -12.03 15.08
CA ILE A 129 -3.58 -12.05 16.52
C ILE A 129 -4.98 -12.62 16.79
N ARG A 130 -6.01 -12.21 16.04
CA ARG A 130 -7.37 -12.75 16.15
C ARG A 130 -7.40 -14.26 15.88
N GLN A 131 -6.63 -14.77 14.93
CA GLN A 131 -6.50 -16.21 14.67
C GLN A 131 -5.86 -16.94 15.86
N VAL A 132 -4.82 -16.39 16.48
CA VAL A 132 -4.18 -16.94 17.68
C VAL A 132 -5.18 -16.98 18.85
N ILE A 133 -5.91 -15.90 19.08
CA ILE A 133 -6.95 -15.81 20.12
C ILE A 133 -8.02 -16.86 19.90
N TYR A 134 -8.52 -16.98 18.67
CA TYR A 134 -9.54 -17.97 18.33
C TYR A 134 -9.06 -19.41 18.61
N ALA A 135 -7.86 -19.76 18.17
CA ALA A 135 -7.28 -21.07 18.40
C ALA A 135 -7.07 -21.36 19.90
N ALA A 136 -6.59 -20.37 20.66
CA ALA A 136 -6.39 -20.49 22.12
C ALA A 136 -7.73 -20.68 22.86
N LYS A 137 -8.76 -19.88 22.53
CA LYS A 137 -10.11 -20.02 23.13
C LYS A 137 -10.72 -21.39 22.80
N GLN A 138 -10.54 -21.94 21.61
CA GLN A 138 -11.00 -23.29 21.22
C GLN A 138 -10.33 -24.40 22.03
N GLN A 139 -9.09 -24.19 22.46
CA GLN A 139 -8.32 -25.12 23.30
C GLN A 139 -8.53 -24.88 24.81
N GLY A 140 -9.40 -23.98 25.20
CA GLY A 140 -9.65 -23.61 26.60
C GLY A 140 -8.46 -22.92 27.29
N GLN A 141 -7.54 -22.35 26.52
CA GLN A 141 -6.40 -21.60 27.05
C GLN A 141 -6.84 -20.22 27.56
N SER A 142 -6.22 -19.79 28.66
CA SER A 142 -6.36 -18.42 29.13
C SER A 142 -5.47 -17.44 28.35
N LEU A 143 -5.75 -16.14 28.46
CA LEU A 143 -4.88 -15.09 27.94
C LEU A 143 -3.44 -15.24 28.43
N GLU A 144 -3.27 -15.49 29.75
CA GLU A 144 -1.95 -15.65 30.36
C GLU A 144 -1.16 -16.83 29.80
N ALA A 145 -1.82 -17.98 29.62
CA ALA A 145 -1.21 -19.16 28.99
C ALA A 145 -0.85 -18.90 27.54
N THR A 146 -1.69 -18.14 26.81
CA THR A 146 -1.43 -17.77 25.42
C THR A 146 -0.24 -16.80 25.29
N LEU A 147 -0.10 -15.84 26.18
CA LEU A 147 1.04 -14.95 26.26
C LEU A 147 2.35 -15.68 26.55
N GLN A 148 2.33 -16.62 27.51
CA GLN A 148 3.51 -17.46 27.82
C GLN A 148 3.92 -18.34 26.62
N ASN A 149 2.95 -18.90 25.90
CA ASN A 149 3.24 -19.66 24.68
C ASN A 149 3.84 -18.77 23.59
N LEU A 150 3.36 -17.56 23.42
CA LEU A 150 3.89 -16.60 22.45
C LEU A 150 5.36 -16.25 22.77
N ASP A 151 5.66 -15.95 24.03
CA ASP A 151 7.02 -15.66 24.48
C ASP A 151 7.97 -16.82 24.16
N ARG A 152 7.56 -18.07 24.45
CA ARG A 152 8.34 -19.28 24.15
C ARG A 152 8.56 -19.46 22.65
N LEU A 153 7.51 -19.34 21.81
CA LEU A 153 7.63 -19.47 20.35
C LEU A 153 8.56 -18.42 19.75
N TYR A 154 8.58 -17.24 20.36
CA TYR A 154 9.48 -16.18 19.96
C TYR A 154 10.92 -16.46 20.34
N GLU A 155 11.17 -17.00 21.56
CA GLU A 155 12.49 -17.44 22.02
C GLU A 155 13.05 -18.60 21.18
N GLU A 156 12.20 -19.51 20.73
CA GLU A 156 12.54 -20.65 19.87
C GLU A 156 12.77 -20.26 18.39
N GLY A 157 12.58 -18.96 18.01
CA GLY A 157 12.80 -18.49 16.64
C GLY A 157 11.75 -18.94 15.62
N VAL A 158 10.63 -19.52 16.05
CA VAL A 158 9.58 -20.05 15.17
C VAL A 158 8.79 -18.94 14.44
N MET A 159 8.85 -17.72 14.95
CA MET A 159 8.10 -16.56 14.41
C MET A 159 8.84 -15.81 13.28
N GLY A 160 9.92 -16.36 12.75
CA GLY A 160 10.74 -15.81 11.66
C GLY A 160 11.98 -15.07 12.18
N GLU A 161 13.09 -15.29 11.50
CA GLU A 161 14.34 -14.54 11.72
C GLU A 161 14.14 -13.09 11.26
N MET A 162 13.69 -12.22 12.14
CA MET A 162 14.02 -10.81 11.99
C MET A 162 15.42 -10.63 12.56
N GLU A 163 16.38 -10.30 11.74
CA GLU A 163 17.74 -9.81 12.11
C GLU A 163 17.66 -8.47 12.84
N SER A 164 16.93 -8.43 13.93
CA SER A 164 16.73 -7.21 14.74
C SER A 164 17.36 -7.43 16.10
N GLY A 165 18.14 -6.46 16.57
CA GLY A 165 18.80 -6.52 17.88
C GLY A 165 17.81 -6.70 19.05
N ALA A 166 18.31 -7.01 20.24
CA ALA A 166 17.52 -7.34 21.45
C ALA A 166 16.46 -6.27 21.80
N GLU A 167 16.74 -4.99 21.62
CA GLU A 167 15.79 -3.88 21.85
C GLU A 167 14.56 -3.95 20.90
N SER A 168 14.79 -4.29 19.65
CA SER A 168 13.70 -4.45 18.67
C SER A 168 12.81 -5.65 18.99
N ARG A 169 13.37 -6.71 19.59
CA ARG A 169 12.61 -7.89 20.03
C ARG A 169 11.65 -7.55 21.15
N GLU A 170 12.10 -6.83 22.16
CA GLU A 170 11.28 -6.44 23.31
C GLU A 170 10.11 -5.52 22.88
N GLN A 171 10.38 -4.59 21.96
CA GLN A 171 9.33 -3.72 21.40
C GLN A 171 8.28 -4.50 20.61
N VAL A 172 8.66 -5.47 19.80
CA VAL A 172 7.74 -6.32 19.05
C VAL A 172 6.89 -7.16 20.00
N LEU A 173 7.49 -7.81 21.00
CA LEU A 173 6.75 -8.60 22.01
C LEU A 173 5.78 -7.72 22.81
N ALA A 174 6.19 -6.53 23.23
CA ALA A 174 5.34 -5.58 23.92
C ALA A 174 4.12 -5.17 23.07
N ALA A 175 4.33 -4.91 21.77
CA ALA A 175 3.25 -4.60 20.84
C ALA A 175 2.28 -5.78 20.67
N TRP A 176 2.78 -7.00 20.54
CA TRP A 176 1.95 -8.21 20.46
C TRP A 176 1.14 -8.45 21.74
N ARG A 177 1.76 -8.32 22.92
CA ARG A 177 1.07 -8.43 24.21
C ARG A 177 -0.06 -7.41 24.33
N TYR A 178 0.23 -6.14 24.05
CA TYR A 178 -0.77 -5.09 24.06
C TYR A 178 -1.97 -5.39 23.15
N GLN A 179 -1.72 -5.84 21.93
CA GLN A 179 -2.78 -6.18 21.00
C GLN A 179 -3.56 -7.44 21.42
N LEU A 180 -2.90 -8.47 21.93
CA LEU A 180 -3.54 -9.66 22.48
C LEU A 180 -4.48 -9.32 23.64
N GLU A 181 -4.02 -8.52 24.61
CA GLU A 181 -4.82 -8.06 25.74
C GLU A 181 -6.04 -7.25 25.28
N ARG A 182 -5.84 -6.34 24.33
CA ARG A 182 -6.93 -5.52 23.76
C ARG A 182 -7.99 -6.38 23.06
N LEU A 183 -7.59 -7.31 22.22
CA LEU A 183 -8.48 -8.09 21.36
C LEU A 183 -9.06 -9.33 22.05
N TRP A 184 -8.52 -9.75 23.22
CA TRP A 184 -8.98 -10.94 23.93
C TRP A 184 -10.41 -10.84 24.42
N SER A 185 -10.84 -9.63 24.81
CA SER A 185 -12.15 -9.33 25.36
C SER A 185 -13.23 -9.05 24.31
N GLU A 186 -12.84 -8.91 23.05
CA GLU A 186 -13.77 -8.83 21.91
C GLU A 186 -14.26 -10.22 21.50
#